data_f576933e76499f235849cfa8f90abb8b
#
_entry.id   f576933e76499f235849cfa8f90abb8b
#
_cell.length_a   1.000
_cell.length_b   1.000
_cell.length_c   1.000
_cell.angle_alpha   90.00
_cell.angle_beta   90.00
_cell.angle_gamma   90.00
#
_symmetry.space_group_name_H-M   'P 1'
#
loop_
_entity.id
_entity.type
_entity.pdbx_description
1 polymer ?
#
loop_
_entity_poly.entity_id
_entity_poly.type
_entity_poly.pdbx_seq_one_letter_code
_entity_poly.pdbx_strand_id
1 'polypeptide(L)'
;MSLEVTDLTVDIGERRVVDGVSFGVPDGARVGLIGESGSGKSLTALAILGLLPDGAEAGGSVRWNGRELIGLPDRELATLRGDEIGIVFQEPRTALNPIRTIGRQIGESVRIHEGVSRGEARRRAVTEAARVALPDPGRIVARYPHQLSGGQRQRAAIAMALACRPRLLIADEPTTALDVTIQSEILELLLSLVEDDGMSLVFITHDLAVLSQIATHGVVLDEGRVVETAPVSTLLTAPASDVTRGLLRDATATLWRPEGLA
;
A
#
# COMPACT_ATOMS: atom_id res chain seq x y z
N MET A 1 -3.22 2.37 18.17
CA MET A 1 -2.67 3.44 17.30
C MET A 1 -3.60 3.61 16.13
N SER A 2 -3.74 4.80 15.57
CA SER A 2 -4.72 5.03 14.50
C SER A 2 -4.21 6.06 13.50
N LEU A 3 -4.63 5.89 12.25
CA LEU A 3 -4.55 6.92 11.22
C LEU A 3 -5.94 7.59 11.12
N GLU A 4 -5.97 8.91 11.19
CA GLU A 4 -7.18 9.72 11.01
C GLU A 4 -6.93 10.71 9.89
N VAL A 5 -7.75 10.67 8.86
CA VAL A 5 -7.74 11.60 7.72
C VAL A 5 -9.06 12.38 7.77
N THR A 6 -8.98 13.71 7.82
CA THR A 6 -10.14 14.59 7.94
C THR A 6 -10.04 15.72 6.93
N ASP A 7 -11.05 15.80 6.06
CA ASP A 7 -11.20 16.82 5.03
C ASP A 7 -9.91 17.06 4.21
N LEU A 8 -9.19 15.96 3.92
CA LEU A 8 -7.97 16.02 3.14
C LEU A 8 -8.23 16.56 1.75
N THR A 9 -7.49 17.57 1.38
CA THR A 9 -7.46 18.12 0.01
C THR A 9 -6.07 18.00 -0.58
N VAL A 10 -5.99 17.79 -1.89
CA VAL A 10 -4.74 17.88 -2.66
C VAL A 10 -5.00 18.71 -3.89
N ASP A 11 -4.27 19.81 -4.01
CA ASP A 11 -4.29 20.70 -5.14
C ASP A 11 -2.99 20.54 -5.96
N ILE A 12 -3.09 20.44 -7.29
CA ILE A 12 -1.96 20.43 -8.23
C ILE A 12 -2.15 21.60 -9.18
N GLY A 13 -1.38 22.67 -8.98
CA GLY A 13 -1.60 23.96 -9.63
C GLY A 13 -3.00 24.49 -9.27
N GLU A 14 -3.84 24.76 -10.29
CA GLU A 14 -5.21 25.25 -10.08
C GLU A 14 -6.25 24.12 -9.93
N ARG A 15 -5.83 22.86 -10.08
CA ARG A 15 -6.75 21.72 -10.06
C ARG A 15 -6.77 21.04 -8.70
N ARG A 16 -7.96 20.97 -8.08
CA ARG A 16 -8.20 20.12 -6.93
C ARG A 16 -8.40 18.66 -7.38
N VAL A 17 -7.54 17.77 -6.89
CA VAL A 17 -7.51 16.35 -7.29
C VAL A 17 -8.03 15.45 -6.17
N VAL A 18 -7.88 15.87 -4.91
CA VAL A 18 -8.50 15.27 -3.74
C VAL A 18 -9.29 16.37 -3.04
N ASP A 19 -10.55 16.12 -2.72
CA ASP A 19 -11.49 17.15 -2.28
C ASP A 19 -12.32 16.66 -1.08
N GLY A 20 -11.82 16.96 0.13
CA GLY A 20 -12.50 16.68 1.38
C GLY A 20 -12.57 15.19 1.76
N VAL A 21 -11.53 14.42 1.43
CA VAL A 21 -11.48 12.99 1.78
C VAL A 21 -11.31 12.80 3.29
N SER A 22 -12.22 12.03 3.88
CA SER A 22 -12.20 11.71 5.32
C SER A 22 -12.41 10.22 5.55
N PHE A 23 -11.52 9.60 6.31
CA PHE A 23 -11.62 8.21 6.78
C PHE A 23 -10.69 7.95 7.95
N GLY A 24 -10.91 6.84 8.65
CA GLY A 24 -10.05 6.40 9.76
C GLY A 24 -9.58 4.97 9.57
N VAL A 25 -8.39 4.66 10.08
CA VAL A 25 -7.82 3.32 10.15
C VAL A 25 -7.50 3.02 11.61
N PRO A 26 -8.40 2.34 12.33
CA PRO A 26 -8.15 1.87 13.69
C PRO A 26 -6.94 0.93 13.76
N ASP A 27 -6.39 0.76 14.96
CA ASP A 27 -5.27 -0.16 15.20
C ASP A 27 -5.63 -1.59 14.76
N GLY A 28 -4.77 -2.21 13.97
CA GLY A 28 -4.98 -3.55 13.43
C GLY A 28 -6.08 -3.65 12.35
N ALA A 29 -6.72 -2.54 11.97
CA ALA A 29 -7.75 -2.55 10.94
C ALA A 29 -7.16 -2.64 9.52
N ARG A 30 -7.93 -3.26 8.63
CA ARG A 30 -7.62 -3.36 7.20
C ARG A 30 -8.67 -2.58 6.41
N VAL A 31 -8.27 -1.39 5.94
CA VAL A 31 -9.14 -0.46 5.20
C VAL A 31 -8.67 -0.39 3.76
N GLY A 32 -9.61 -0.56 2.83
CA GLY A 32 -9.35 -0.42 1.41
C GLY A 32 -9.79 0.95 0.87
N LEU A 33 -8.94 1.58 0.08
CA LEU A 33 -9.32 2.70 -0.76
C LEU A 33 -9.58 2.18 -2.17
N ILE A 34 -10.80 2.30 -2.66
CA ILE A 34 -11.19 1.79 -3.97
C ILE A 34 -11.82 2.87 -4.83
N GLY A 35 -11.70 2.74 -6.15
CA GLY A 35 -12.27 3.67 -7.14
C GLY A 35 -11.55 3.52 -8.47
N GLU A 36 -12.05 4.17 -9.50
CA GLU A 36 -11.45 4.16 -10.84
C GLU A 36 -10.06 4.80 -10.87
N SER A 37 -9.32 4.60 -11.98
CA SER A 37 -8.05 5.28 -12.19
C SER A 37 -8.27 6.79 -12.22
N GLY A 38 -7.43 7.53 -11.48
CA GLY A 38 -7.55 8.98 -11.38
C GLY A 38 -8.53 9.48 -10.29
N SER A 39 -9.17 8.61 -9.50
CA SER A 39 -10.07 9.02 -8.41
C SER A 39 -9.38 9.61 -7.17
N GLY A 40 -8.05 9.76 -7.17
CA GLY A 40 -7.31 10.40 -6.08
C GLY A 40 -6.68 9.46 -5.04
N LYS A 41 -6.84 8.13 -5.15
CA LYS A 41 -6.36 7.12 -4.16
C LYS A 41 -4.86 7.22 -3.87
N SER A 42 -4.02 7.14 -4.91
CA SER A 42 -2.56 7.20 -4.76
C SER A 42 -2.10 8.57 -4.23
N LEU A 43 -2.74 9.67 -4.66
CA LEU A 43 -2.43 10.99 -4.13
C LEU A 43 -2.83 11.12 -2.64
N THR A 44 -3.92 10.49 -2.22
CA THR A 44 -4.29 10.39 -0.80
C THR A 44 -3.20 9.66 -0.01
N ALA A 45 -2.68 8.53 -0.51
CA ALA A 45 -1.57 7.81 0.13
C ALA A 45 -0.28 8.64 0.19
N LEU A 46 0.05 9.33 -0.90
CA LEU A 46 1.24 10.20 -0.95
C LEU A 46 1.10 11.41 -0.03
N ALA A 47 -0.10 11.99 0.10
CA ALA A 47 -0.37 13.08 1.05
C ALA A 47 -0.17 12.65 2.50
N ILE A 48 -0.63 11.45 2.89
CA ILE A 48 -0.42 10.87 4.22
C ILE A 48 1.08 10.78 4.55
N LEU A 49 1.91 10.47 3.56
CA LEU A 49 3.35 10.30 3.73
C LEU A 49 4.15 11.59 3.51
N GLY A 50 3.51 12.69 3.08
CA GLY A 50 4.20 13.90 2.67
C GLY A 50 5.13 13.69 1.47
N LEU A 51 4.71 12.85 0.52
CA LEU A 51 5.45 12.51 -0.70
C LEU A 51 4.74 12.98 -1.97
N LEU A 52 3.95 14.03 -1.86
CA LEU A 52 3.29 14.63 -3.01
C LEU A 52 4.33 15.13 -4.03
N PRO A 53 4.00 15.12 -5.34
CA PRO A 53 4.88 15.65 -6.37
C PRO A 53 5.09 17.17 -6.21
N ASP A 54 6.17 17.67 -6.79
CA ASP A 54 6.49 19.11 -6.79
C ASP A 54 5.32 19.93 -7.34
N GLY A 55 4.98 21.01 -6.63
CA GLY A 55 3.87 21.89 -7.00
C GLY A 55 2.49 21.38 -6.54
N ALA A 56 2.41 20.26 -5.83
CA ALA A 56 1.19 19.83 -5.18
C ALA A 56 1.16 20.27 -3.72
N GLU A 57 -0.01 20.71 -3.24
CA GLU A 57 -0.24 21.16 -1.89
C GLU A 57 -1.33 20.33 -1.22
N ALA A 58 -1.09 19.91 0.03
CA ALA A 58 -2.08 19.23 0.86
C ALA A 58 -2.71 20.17 1.86
N GLY A 59 -4.03 20.06 2.04
CA GLY A 59 -4.80 20.73 3.08
C GLY A 59 -5.64 19.76 3.89
N GLY A 60 -6.33 20.24 4.92
CA GLY A 60 -7.07 19.40 5.85
C GLY A 60 -6.19 18.89 6.99
N SER A 61 -6.46 17.68 7.49
CA SER A 61 -5.72 17.08 8.61
C SER A 61 -5.45 15.61 8.36
N VAL A 62 -4.22 15.18 8.60
CA VAL A 62 -3.81 13.77 8.64
C VAL A 62 -3.10 13.52 9.96
N ARG A 63 -3.68 12.71 10.82
CA ARG A 63 -3.10 12.43 12.14
C ARG A 63 -2.69 10.96 12.24
N TRP A 64 -1.44 10.76 12.64
CA TRP A 64 -0.92 9.46 13.03
C TRP A 64 -0.70 9.43 14.53
N ASN A 65 -1.46 8.59 15.26
CA ASN A 65 -1.44 8.53 16.72
C ASN A 65 -1.67 9.89 17.40
N GLY A 66 -2.56 10.71 16.84
CA GLY A 66 -2.85 12.06 17.32
C GLY A 66 -1.86 13.14 16.90
N ARG A 67 -0.73 12.78 16.27
CA ARG A 67 0.25 13.71 15.71
C ARG A 67 -0.18 14.14 14.31
N GLU A 68 -0.31 15.46 14.09
CA GLU A 68 -0.58 16.02 12.77
C GLU A 68 0.62 15.81 11.83
N LEU A 69 0.36 15.35 10.60
CA LEU A 69 1.38 15.12 9.58
C LEU A 69 1.42 16.20 8.50
N ILE A 70 0.26 16.83 8.19
CA ILE A 70 0.22 17.90 7.19
C ILE A 70 1.02 19.11 7.71
N GLY A 71 1.91 19.60 6.85
CA GLY A 71 2.77 20.76 7.19
C GLY A 71 4.00 20.41 8.02
N LEU A 72 4.22 19.14 8.40
CA LEU A 72 5.47 18.75 9.04
C LEU A 72 6.66 18.91 8.08
N PRO A 73 7.81 19.35 8.57
CA PRO A 73 9.05 19.34 7.80
C PRO A 73 9.42 17.91 7.33
N ASP A 74 9.97 17.79 6.11
CA ASP A 74 10.34 16.49 5.54
C ASP A 74 11.25 15.65 6.44
N ARG A 75 12.18 16.28 7.15
CA ARG A 75 13.06 15.60 8.13
C ARG A 75 12.29 14.89 9.25
N GLU A 76 11.11 15.41 9.63
CA GLU A 76 10.27 14.81 10.67
C GLU A 76 9.41 13.68 10.10
N LEU A 77 8.86 13.87 8.91
CA LEU A 77 8.17 12.81 8.18
C LEU A 77 9.12 11.65 7.83
N ALA A 78 10.38 11.94 7.50
CA ALA A 78 11.41 10.93 7.23
C ALA A 78 11.68 10.00 8.43
N THR A 79 11.44 10.45 9.67
CA THR A 79 11.56 9.57 10.85
C THR A 79 10.40 8.58 10.97
N LEU A 80 9.24 8.90 10.41
CA LEU A 80 8.06 8.03 10.44
C LEU A 80 8.04 7.06 9.24
N ARG A 81 8.50 7.55 8.07
CA ARG A 81 8.54 6.74 6.85
C ARG A 81 9.54 5.61 6.99
N GLY A 82 9.06 4.38 6.82
CA GLY A 82 9.85 3.15 6.92
C GLY A 82 9.95 2.60 8.35
N ASP A 83 9.85 3.40 9.39
CA ASP A 83 9.87 2.98 10.80
C ASP A 83 8.46 2.70 11.32
N GLU A 84 7.58 3.70 11.29
CA GLU A 84 6.19 3.57 11.76
C GLU A 84 5.20 3.30 10.63
N ILE A 85 5.44 3.88 9.45
CA ILE A 85 4.57 3.77 8.26
C ILE A 85 5.39 3.26 7.09
N GLY A 86 5.10 2.03 6.66
CA GLY A 86 5.66 1.43 5.45
C GLY A 86 4.80 1.70 4.23
N ILE A 87 5.40 1.73 3.04
CA ILE A 87 4.69 1.84 1.77
C ILE A 87 5.22 0.84 0.75
N VAL A 88 4.29 0.17 0.06
CA VAL A 88 4.54 -0.59 -1.17
C VAL A 88 3.92 0.17 -2.32
N PHE A 89 4.74 0.61 -3.28
CA PHE A 89 4.29 1.35 -4.45
C PHE A 89 3.77 0.42 -5.55
N GLN A 90 2.93 0.95 -6.42
CA GLN A 90 2.29 0.25 -7.53
C GLN A 90 3.27 -0.48 -8.45
N GLU A 91 4.40 0.12 -8.78
CA GLU A 91 5.41 -0.48 -9.65
C GLU A 91 6.71 -0.81 -8.89
N PRO A 92 7.01 -2.10 -8.63
CA PRO A 92 8.25 -2.49 -7.97
C PRO A 92 9.51 -2.12 -8.78
N ARG A 93 9.38 -1.91 -10.10
CA ARG A 93 10.50 -1.48 -10.96
C ARG A 93 10.96 -0.06 -10.65
N THR A 94 10.06 0.82 -10.27
CA THR A 94 10.36 2.21 -9.91
C THR A 94 10.79 2.34 -8.44
N ALA A 95 10.27 1.46 -7.57
CA ALA A 95 10.61 1.43 -6.16
C ALA A 95 12.03 0.86 -5.88
N LEU A 96 12.50 -0.09 -6.72
CA LEU A 96 13.79 -0.73 -6.53
C LEU A 96 14.89 -0.03 -7.35
N ASN A 97 15.95 0.41 -6.68
CA ASN A 97 17.12 1.00 -7.33
C ASN A 97 17.90 -0.05 -8.15
N PRO A 98 18.00 0.07 -9.50
CA PRO A 98 18.54 -0.96 -10.38
C PRO A 98 20.03 -1.23 -10.19
N ILE A 99 20.79 -0.29 -9.61
CA ILE A 99 22.24 -0.39 -9.40
C ILE A 99 22.62 -0.81 -7.98
N ARG A 100 21.63 -1.12 -7.12
CA ARG A 100 21.87 -1.64 -5.76
C ARG A 100 21.36 -3.06 -5.63
N THR A 101 22.05 -3.88 -4.86
CA THR A 101 21.59 -5.24 -4.56
C THR A 101 20.35 -5.21 -3.67
N ILE A 102 19.50 -6.23 -3.76
CA ILE A 102 18.24 -6.36 -2.98
C ILE A 102 18.52 -6.27 -1.48
N GLY A 103 19.49 -6.99 -0.97
CA GLY A 103 19.82 -6.97 0.47
C GLY A 103 20.34 -5.63 0.97
N ARG A 104 20.99 -4.83 0.09
CA ARG A 104 21.38 -3.48 0.45
C ARG A 104 20.17 -2.56 0.58
N GLN A 105 19.19 -2.72 -0.28
CA GLN A 105 17.97 -1.91 -0.25
C GLN A 105 17.08 -2.26 0.93
N ILE A 106 16.83 -3.55 1.19
CA ILE A 106 16.07 -4.00 2.36
C ILE A 106 16.76 -3.54 3.66
N GLY A 107 18.07 -3.72 3.77
CA GLY A 107 18.83 -3.37 4.99
C GLY A 107 19.10 -1.87 5.16
N GLU A 108 18.80 -1.03 4.17
CA GLU A 108 19.07 0.41 4.25
C GLU A 108 18.14 1.11 5.24
N SER A 109 16.84 0.78 5.23
CA SER A 109 15.86 1.30 6.19
C SER A 109 16.26 0.97 7.63
N VAL A 110 16.62 -0.28 7.89
CA VAL A 110 17.08 -0.73 9.21
C VAL A 110 18.33 0.05 9.66
N ARG A 111 19.25 0.33 8.75
CA ARG A 111 20.45 1.12 9.08
C ARG A 111 20.15 2.58 9.37
N ILE A 112 19.19 3.16 8.68
CA ILE A 112 18.80 4.57 8.86
C ILE A 112 18.09 4.75 10.19
N HIS A 113 17.12 3.90 10.50
CA HIS A 113 16.27 4.05 11.67
C HIS A 113 16.86 3.46 12.96
N GLU A 114 17.50 2.31 12.88
CA GLU A 114 18.04 1.63 14.05
C GLU A 114 19.56 1.84 14.25
N GLY A 115 20.26 2.46 13.30
CA GLY A 115 21.71 2.75 13.42
C GLY A 115 22.61 1.52 13.43
N VAL A 116 22.12 0.35 12.99
CA VAL A 116 22.86 -0.93 13.06
C VAL A 116 24.03 -0.99 12.08
N SER A 117 24.97 -1.90 12.33
CA SER A 117 26.11 -2.15 11.45
C SER A 117 25.66 -2.71 10.08
N ARG A 118 26.51 -2.56 9.05
CA ARG A 118 26.27 -3.17 7.72
C ARG A 118 26.10 -4.68 7.78
N GLY A 119 26.83 -5.36 8.66
CA GLY A 119 26.74 -6.81 8.85
C GLY A 119 25.36 -7.21 9.43
N GLU A 120 24.88 -6.46 10.43
CA GLU A 120 23.55 -6.67 11.02
C GLU A 120 22.44 -6.40 10.01
N ALA A 121 22.47 -5.27 9.32
CA ALA A 121 21.50 -4.94 8.28
C ALA A 121 21.42 -6.01 7.18
N ARG A 122 22.58 -6.62 6.82
CA ARG A 122 22.59 -7.74 5.86
C ARG A 122 21.91 -8.99 6.43
N ARG A 123 22.13 -9.32 7.70
CA ARG A 123 21.42 -10.45 8.36
C ARG A 123 19.92 -10.22 8.39
N ARG A 124 19.48 -9.02 8.80
CA ARG A 124 18.08 -8.62 8.78
C ARG A 124 17.48 -8.72 7.37
N ALA A 125 18.19 -8.24 6.35
CA ALA A 125 17.75 -8.35 4.96
C ALA A 125 17.52 -9.80 4.51
N VAL A 126 18.35 -10.75 4.94
CA VAL A 126 18.16 -12.19 4.69
C VAL A 126 16.91 -12.70 5.41
N THR A 127 16.71 -12.30 6.66
CA THR A 127 15.51 -12.66 7.43
C THR A 127 14.24 -12.13 6.78
N GLU A 128 14.21 -10.85 6.39
CA GLU A 128 13.04 -10.26 5.72
C GLU A 128 12.81 -10.87 4.34
N ALA A 129 13.86 -11.20 3.58
CA ALA A 129 13.72 -11.93 2.32
C ALA A 129 13.09 -13.32 2.51
N ALA A 130 13.41 -14.00 3.61
CA ALA A 130 12.78 -15.28 3.96
C ALA A 130 11.29 -15.10 4.34
N ARG A 131 10.96 -14.05 5.11
CA ARG A 131 9.57 -13.74 5.50
C ARG A 131 8.64 -13.52 4.32
N VAL A 132 9.13 -12.89 3.27
CA VAL A 132 8.36 -12.67 2.03
C VAL A 132 8.47 -13.84 1.06
N ALA A 133 8.89 -15.01 1.52
CA ALA A 133 9.03 -16.23 0.73
C ALA A 133 9.87 -16.05 -0.56
N LEU A 134 10.93 -15.26 -0.51
CA LEU A 134 11.91 -15.20 -1.59
C LEU A 134 12.75 -16.49 -1.59
N PRO A 135 12.95 -17.15 -2.75
CA PRO A 135 13.73 -18.38 -2.82
C PRO A 135 15.20 -18.12 -2.53
N ASP A 136 15.85 -19.05 -1.78
CA ASP A 136 17.27 -18.95 -1.40
C ASP A 136 17.66 -17.54 -0.90
N PRO A 137 17.10 -17.10 0.26
CA PRO A 137 17.21 -15.73 0.73
C PRO A 137 18.66 -15.23 0.81
N GLY A 138 19.59 -16.11 1.20
CA GLY A 138 21.02 -15.79 1.28
C GLY A 138 21.65 -15.39 -0.05
N ARG A 139 21.19 -15.99 -1.15
CA ARG A 139 21.65 -15.67 -2.50
C ARG A 139 20.90 -14.52 -3.13
N ILE A 140 19.57 -14.49 -2.95
CA ILE A 140 18.74 -13.48 -3.63
C ILE A 140 19.04 -12.05 -3.13
N VAL A 141 19.43 -11.88 -1.87
CA VAL A 141 19.85 -10.58 -1.32
C VAL A 141 21.13 -10.02 -1.97
N ALA A 142 21.94 -10.88 -2.62
CA ALA A 142 23.12 -10.46 -3.37
C ALA A 142 22.82 -10.09 -4.83
N ARG A 143 21.60 -10.36 -5.34
CA ARG A 143 21.18 -10.06 -6.71
C ARG A 143 20.74 -8.61 -6.86
N TYR A 144 20.71 -8.17 -8.12
CA TYR A 144 20.16 -6.88 -8.52
C TYR A 144 18.71 -7.03 -9.00
N PRO A 145 17.89 -5.97 -8.98
CA PRO A 145 16.48 -6.05 -9.38
C PRO A 145 16.24 -6.66 -10.77
N HIS A 146 17.11 -6.36 -11.76
CA HIS A 146 16.97 -6.90 -13.12
C HIS A 146 17.18 -8.42 -13.21
N GLN A 147 17.74 -9.05 -12.19
CA GLN A 147 17.98 -10.50 -12.12
C GLN A 147 16.81 -11.26 -11.46
N LEU A 148 15.71 -10.57 -11.10
CA LEU A 148 14.55 -11.11 -10.43
C LEU A 148 13.34 -11.16 -11.39
N SER A 149 12.45 -12.14 -11.18
CA SER A 149 11.12 -12.14 -11.82
C SER A 149 10.23 -10.99 -11.30
N GLY A 150 9.08 -10.74 -11.94
CA GLY A 150 8.11 -9.74 -11.48
C GLY A 150 7.66 -9.96 -10.04
N GLY A 151 7.19 -11.16 -9.73
CA GLY A 151 6.77 -11.54 -8.38
C GLY A 151 7.90 -11.48 -7.35
N GLN A 152 9.14 -11.85 -7.73
CA GLN A 152 10.29 -11.71 -6.84
C GLN A 152 10.63 -10.24 -6.55
N ARG A 153 10.51 -9.35 -7.53
CA ARG A 153 10.68 -7.90 -7.29
C ARG A 153 9.61 -7.36 -6.37
N GLN A 154 8.36 -7.80 -6.55
CA GLN A 154 7.26 -7.41 -5.67
C GLN A 154 7.51 -7.86 -4.22
N ARG A 155 7.88 -9.12 -4.02
CA ARG A 155 8.26 -9.64 -2.69
C ARG A 155 9.44 -8.87 -2.09
N ALA A 156 10.43 -8.49 -2.90
CA ALA A 156 11.56 -7.67 -2.44
C ALA A 156 11.13 -6.25 -2.03
N ALA A 157 10.20 -5.62 -2.78
CA ALA A 157 9.64 -4.32 -2.42
C ALA A 157 8.83 -4.39 -1.11
N ILE A 158 8.05 -5.46 -0.91
CA ILE A 158 7.34 -5.73 0.35
C ILE A 158 8.34 -5.91 1.50
N ALA A 159 9.40 -6.73 1.31
CA ALA A 159 10.44 -6.89 2.32
C ALA A 159 11.12 -5.57 2.70
N MET A 160 11.34 -4.69 1.74
CA MET A 160 11.91 -3.36 1.98
C MET A 160 10.97 -2.47 2.79
N ALA A 161 9.67 -2.48 2.49
CA ALA A 161 8.66 -1.71 3.21
C ALA A 161 8.47 -2.20 4.66
N LEU A 162 8.68 -3.50 4.91
CA LEU A 162 8.47 -4.13 6.21
C LEU A 162 9.74 -4.28 7.05
N ALA A 163 10.90 -3.85 6.56
CA ALA A 163 12.21 -4.12 7.18
C ALA A 163 12.36 -3.61 8.63
N CYS A 164 11.69 -2.51 8.97
CA CYS A 164 11.65 -1.94 10.32
C CYS A 164 10.38 -2.29 11.12
N ARG A 165 9.57 -3.24 10.64
CA ARG A 165 8.32 -3.64 11.32
C ARG A 165 7.36 -2.47 11.55
N PRO A 166 6.92 -1.76 10.51
CA PRO A 166 6.03 -0.62 10.66
C PRO A 166 4.69 -1.06 11.28
N ARG A 167 3.99 -0.10 11.87
CA ARG A 167 2.66 -0.33 12.47
C ARG A 167 1.52 -0.08 11.49
N LEU A 168 1.79 0.65 10.42
CA LEU A 168 0.88 0.87 9.30
C LEU A 168 1.58 0.51 8.01
N LEU A 169 0.95 -0.31 7.19
CA LEU A 169 1.36 -0.54 5.81
C LEU A 169 0.37 0.13 4.86
N ILE A 170 0.87 0.95 3.96
CA ILE A 170 0.10 1.46 2.81
C ILE A 170 0.55 0.66 1.59
N ALA A 171 -0.36 -0.05 0.95
CA ALA A 171 -0.09 -0.84 -0.24
C ALA A 171 -0.87 -0.24 -1.42
N ASP A 172 -0.16 0.48 -2.29
CA ASP A 172 -0.75 1.15 -3.46
C ASP A 172 -0.67 0.23 -4.67
N GLU A 173 -1.79 -0.37 -5.03
CA GLU A 173 -1.97 -1.32 -6.15
C GLU A 173 -0.84 -2.37 -6.26
N PRO A 174 -0.51 -3.09 -5.19
CA PRO A 174 0.71 -3.90 -5.13
C PRO A 174 0.69 -5.13 -6.06
N THR A 175 -0.39 -5.39 -6.76
CA THR A 175 -0.57 -6.59 -7.61
C THR A 175 -0.94 -6.29 -9.06
N THR A 176 -1.11 -5.03 -9.45
CA THR A 176 -1.68 -4.60 -10.75
C THR A 176 -0.89 -5.10 -11.98
N ALA A 177 0.42 -5.32 -11.88
CA ALA A 177 1.27 -5.75 -12.99
C ALA A 177 1.62 -7.26 -12.96
N LEU A 178 0.87 -8.05 -12.17
CA LEU A 178 1.14 -9.48 -11.95
C LEU A 178 0.06 -10.34 -12.60
N ASP A 179 0.42 -11.56 -12.98
CA ASP A 179 -0.57 -12.57 -13.39
C ASP A 179 -1.41 -13.00 -12.18
N VAL A 180 -2.60 -13.57 -12.46
CA VAL A 180 -3.61 -13.90 -11.45
C VAL A 180 -3.08 -14.83 -10.36
N THR A 181 -2.23 -15.80 -10.72
CA THR A 181 -1.67 -16.75 -9.76
C THR A 181 -0.72 -16.06 -8.79
N ILE A 182 0.20 -15.26 -9.32
CA ILE A 182 1.16 -14.49 -8.51
C ILE A 182 0.44 -13.41 -7.69
N GLN A 183 -0.62 -12.81 -8.22
CA GLN A 183 -1.46 -11.87 -7.50
C GLN A 183 -2.05 -12.50 -6.23
N SER A 184 -2.69 -13.68 -6.34
CA SER A 184 -3.23 -14.40 -5.18
C SER A 184 -2.16 -14.70 -4.14
N GLU A 185 -1.00 -15.20 -4.56
CA GLU A 185 0.13 -15.47 -3.65
C GLU A 185 0.62 -14.21 -2.92
N ILE A 186 0.65 -13.06 -3.59
CA ILE A 186 1.06 -11.79 -2.96
C ILE A 186 0.01 -11.27 -1.98
N LEU A 187 -1.28 -11.43 -2.30
CA LEU A 187 -2.36 -11.04 -1.38
C LEU A 187 -2.36 -11.90 -0.11
N GLU A 188 -2.23 -13.22 -0.24
CA GLU A 188 -2.11 -14.13 0.90
C GLU A 188 -0.89 -13.81 1.75
N LEU A 189 0.25 -13.55 1.11
CA LEU A 189 1.47 -13.13 1.80
C LEU A 189 1.26 -11.83 2.58
N LEU A 190 0.70 -10.79 1.95
CA LEU A 190 0.45 -9.51 2.61
C LEU A 190 -0.50 -9.69 3.80
N LEU A 191 -1.56 -10.47 3.63
CA LEU A 191 -2.52 -10.73 4.70
C LEU A 191 -1.85 -11.41 5.89
N SER A 192 -1.09 -12.49 5.66
CA SER A 192 -0.32 -13.18 6.70
C SER A 192 0.64 -12.24 7.43
N LEU A 193 1.41 -11.43 6.69
CA LEU A 193 2.37 -10.50 7.30
C LEU A 193 1.70 -9.40 8.14
N VAL A 194 0.55 -8.89 7.68
CA VAL A 194 -0.25 -7.89 8.41
C VAL A 194 -0.80 -8.49 9.70
N GLU A 195 -1.33 -9.71 9.65
CA GLU A 195 -1.89 -10.42 10.81
C GLU A 195 -0.79 -10.83 11.81
N ASP A 196 0.33 -11.39 11.32
CA ASP A 196 1.44 -11.86 12.16
C ASP A 196 2.12 -10.71 12.94
N ASP A 197 2.24 -9.54 12.31
CA ASP A 197 2.87 -8.37 12.95
C ASP A 197 1.83 -7.47 13.67
N GLY A 198 0.53 -7.76 13.56
CA GLY A 198 -0.54 -6.94 14.14
C GLY A 198 -0.61 -5.52 13.55
N MET A 199 -0.23 -5.38 12.28
CA MET A 199 -0.19 -4.08 11.59
C MET A 199 -1.58 -3.64 11.16
N SER A 200 -1.78 -2.32 11.07
CA SER A 200 -2.89 -1.74 10.30
C SER A 200 -2.53 -1.73 8.80
N LEU A 201 -3.54 -1.81 7.94
CA LEU A 201 -3.37 -1.81 6.49
C LEU A 201 -4.28 -0.77 5.83
N VAL A 202 -3.69 0.06 4.96
CA VAL A 202 -4.41 0.77 3.90
C VAL A 202 -4.08 0.11 2.57
N PHE A 203 -5.07 -0.53 1.96
CA PHE A 203 -4.90 -1.24 0.69
C PHE A 203 -5.61 -0.49 -0.42
N ILE A 204 -4.88 -0.08 -1.44
CA ILE A 204 -5.41 0.68 -2.58
C ILE A 204 -5.53 -0.24 -3.77
N THR A 205 -6.71 -0.24 -4.39
CA THR A 205 -6.98 -1.00 -5.62
C THR A 205 -8.14 -0.36 -6.40
N HIS A 206 -8.28 -0.73 -7.66
CA HIS A 206 -9.46 -0.44 -8.47
C HIS A 206 -10.36 -1.68 -8.61
N ASP A 207 -9.97 -2.83 -8.05
CA ASP A 207 -10.69 -4.10 -8.16
C ASP A 207 -11.36 -4.48 -6.83
N LEU A 208 -12.70 -4.53 -6.83
CA LEU A 208 -13.49 -4.87 -5.64
C LEU A 208 -13.33 -6.35 -5.24
N ALA A 209 -13.07 -7.25 -6.20
CA ALA A 209 -12.81 -8.65 -5.91
C ALA A 209 -11.47 -8.84 -5.18
N VAL A 210 -10.45 -8.09 -5.58
CA VAL A 210 -9.15 -8.05 -4.88
C VAL A 210 -9.33 -7.47 -3.47
N LEU A 211 -10.06 -6.35 -3.34
CA LEU A 211 -10.32 -5.72 -2.06
C LEU A 211 -10.97 -6.68 -1.06
N SER A 212 -11.92 -7.49 -1.53
CA SER A 212 -12.66 -8.42 -0.69
C SER A 212 -11.82 -9.51 -0.03
N GLN A 213 -10.63 -9.77 -0.57
CA GLN A 213 -9.71 -10.78 -0.05
C GLN A 213 -8.84 -10.25 1.10
N ILE A 214 -8.63 -8.92 1.18
CA ILE A 214 -7.63 -8.37 2.08
C ILE A 214 -8.17 -7.32 3.06
N ALA A 215 -9.21 -6.58 2.72
CA ALA A 215 -9.78 -5.52 3.55
C ALA A 215 -11.10 -5.91 4.20
N THR A 216 -11.38 -5.34 5.36
CA THR A 216 -12.66 -5.51 6.08
C THR A 216 -13.63 -4.35 5.83
N HIS A 217 -13.11 -3.16 5.58
CA HIS A 217 -13.86 -1.95 5.27
C HIS A 217 -13.33 -1.33 3.98
N GLY A 218 -14.21 -0.72 3.21
CA GLY A 218 -13.88 -0.02 1.99
C GLY A 218 -14.33 1.44 2.03
N VAL A 219 -13.50 2.31 1.50
CA VAL A 219 -13.74 3.73 1.23
C VAL A 219 -13.70 3.90 -0.27
N VAL A 220 -14.83 4.19 -0.87
CA VAL A 220 -14.97 4.33 -2.32
C VAL A 220 -14.75 5.79 -2.70
N LEU A 221 -13.75 6.02 -3.56
CA LEU A 221 -13.42 7.34 -4.07
C LEU A 221 -13.86 7.48 -5.52
N ASP A 222 -14.43 8.65 -5.82
CA ASP A 222 -14.74 9.08 -7.17
C ASP A 222 -14.46 10.58 -7.31
N GLU A 223 -13.80 10.97 -8.40
CA GLU A 223 -13.43 12.37 -8.69
C GLU A 223 -12.84 13.12 -7.48
N GLY A 224 -11.99 12.45 -6.69
CA GLY A 224 -11.33 13.04 -5.52
C GLY A 224 -12.17 13.08 -4.24
N ARG A 225 -13.38 12.52 -4.23
CA ARG A 225 -14.30 12.55 -3.08
C ARG A 225 -14.65 11.15 -2.61
N VAL A 226 -14.97 11.03 -1.33
CA VAL A 226 -15.55 9.79 -0.80
C VAL A 226 -17.04 9.75 -1.15
N VAL A 227 -17.46 8.73 -1.90
CA VAL A 227 -18.86 8.53 -2.31
C VAL A 227 -19.57 7.45 -1.52
N GLU A 228 -18.80 6.53 -0.90
CA GLU A 228 -19.36 5.48 -0.03
C GLU A 228 -18.29 4.96 0.93
N THR A 229 -18.68 4.68 2.17
CA THR A 229 -17.84 3.98 3.16
C THR A 229 -18.67 2.94 3.86
N ALA A 230 -18.26 1.67 3.77
CA ALA A 230 -18.98 0.56 4.37
C ALA A 230 -18.06 -0.65 4.60
N PRO A 231 -18.49 -1.65 5.41
CA PRO A 231 -17.89 -2.98 5.41
C PRO A 231 -17.85 -3.54 3.97
N VAL A 232 -16.76 -4.21 3.62
CA VAL A 232 -16.61 -4.76 2.26
C VAL A 232 -17.75 -5.72 1.89
N SER A 233 -18.25 -6.49 2.85
CA SER A 233 -19.45 -7.34 2.65
C SER A 233 -20.67 -6.55 2.21
N THR A 234 -20.86 -5.33 2.71
CA THR A 234 -21.97 -4.44 2.30
C THR A 234 -21.71 -3.88 0.90
N LEU A 235 -20.49 -3.46 0.59
CA LEU A 235 -20.15 -2.99 -0.77
C LEU A 235 -20.41 -4.05 -1.85
N LEU A 236 -20.23 -5.35 -1.48
CA LEU A 236 -20.46 -6.48 -2.39
C LEU A 236 -21.94 -6.86 -2.53
N THR A 237 -22.77 -6.64 -1.50
CA THR A 237 -24.15 -7.18 -1.48
C THR A 237 -25.22 -6.10 -1.60
N ALA A 238 -24.96 -4.90 -1.12
CA ALA A 238 -25.91 -3.81 -1.06
C ALA A 238 -25.23 -2.43 -1.27
N PRO A 239 -24.51 -2.22 -2.40
CA PRO A 239 -23.82 -0.96 -2.66
C PRO A 239 -24.80 0.22 -2.76
N ALA A 240 -24.51 1.30 -2.05
CA ALA A 240 -25.34 2.48 -2.00
C ALA A 240 -25.10 3.44 -3.18
N SER A 241 -23.84 3.59 -3.61
CA SER A 241 -23.48 4.50 -4.70
C SER A 241 -23.54 3.84 -6.09
N ASP A 242 -23.79 4.63 -7.14
CA ASP A 242 -23.74 4.14 -8.52
C ASP A 242 -22.31 3.72 -8.92
N VAL A 243 -21.31 4.42 -8.37
CA VAL A 243 -19.90 4.10 -8.59
C VAL A 243 -19.58 2.70 -8.05
N THR A 244 -19.97 2.40 -6.80
CA THR A 244 -19.77 1.06 -6.20
C THR A 244 -20.51 -0.02 -7.00
N ARG A 245 -21.73 0.28 -7.49
CA ARG A 245 -22.46 -0.64 -8.37
C ARG A 245 -21.75 -0.89 -9.71
N GLY A 246 -21.07 0.14 -10.24
CA GLY A 246 -20.18 0.02 -11.40
C GLY A 246 -19.02 -0.93 -11.13
N LEU A 247 -18.23 -0.64 -10.10
CA LEU A 247 -17.08 -1.47 -9.68
C LEU A 247 -17.49 -2.93 -9.41
N LEU A 248 -18.65 -3.17 -8.83
CA LEU A 248 -19.16 -4.53 -8.59
C LEU A 248 -19.49 -5.26 -9.90
N ARG A 249 -20.10 -4.58 -10.88
CA ARG A 249 -20.36 -5.15 -12.20
C ARG A 249 -19.06 -5.53 -12.91
N ASP A 250 -18.05 -4.68 -12.87
CA ASP A 250 -16.76 -4.93 -13.50
C ASP A 250 -16.04 -6.12 -12.85
N ALA A 251 -16.03 -6.18 -11.51
CA ALA A 251 -15.48 -7.31 -10.76
C ALA A 251 -16.19 -8.64 -11.09
N THR A 252 -17.52 -8.61 -11.30
CA THR A 252 -18.27 -9.82 -11.66
C THR A 252 -18.11 -10.20 -13.13
N ALA A 253 -17.86 -9.26 -14.03
CA ALA A 253 -17.60 -9.51 -15.45
C ALA A 253 -16.22 -10.15 -15.69
N THR A 254 -15.22 -9.83 -14.85
CA THR A 254 -13.87 -10.41 -14.91
C THR A 254 -13.78 -11.81 -14.32
N LEU A 255 -14.77 -12.26 -13.53
CA LEU A 255 -14.90 -13.64 -13.11
C LEU A 255 -15.33 -14.47 -14.32
N TRP A 256 -14.36 -15.05 -15.05
CA TRP A 256 -14.61 -15.99 -16.13
C TRP A 256 -15.53 -17.12 -15.65
N ARG A 257 -16.76 -17.14 -16.16
CA ARG A 257 -17.64 -18.29 -16.01
C ARG A 257 -17.33 -19.23 -17.18
N PRO A 258 -16.88 -20.49 -16.96
CA PRO A 258 -16.82 -21.45 -18.03
C PRO A 258 -18.24 -21.60 -18.58
N GLU A 259 -18.47 -21.21 -19.84
CA GLU A 259 -19.69 -21.56 -20.59
C GLU A 259 -19.70 -23.08 -20.72
N GLY A 260 -20.66 -23.74 -20.09
CA GLY A 260 -20.95 -25.15 -20.31
C GLY A 260 -20.90 -26.06 -19.10
N LEU A 261 -21.75 -25.83 -18.11
CA LEU A 261 -22.35 -26.86 -17.25
C LEU A 261 -23.80 -26.41 -17.00
N ALA A 262 -24.68 -26.76 -17.96
CA ALA A 262 -26.12 -26.81 -17.78
C ALA A 262 -26.50 -28.22 -17.32
#